data_e006979a12ea72902f5cdfd2344f03a6
#
_entry.id   e006979a12ea72902f5cdfd2344f03a6
#
_cell.length_a   1.000
_cell.length_b   1.000
_cell.length_c   1.000
_cell.angle_alpha   90.00
_cell.angle_beta   90.00
_cell.angle_gamma   90.00
#
_symmetry.space_group_name_H-M   'P 1'
#
loop_
_entity.id
_entity.type
_entity.pdbx_description
1 polymer ?
#
loop_
_entity_poly.entity_id
_entity_poly.type
_entity_poly.pdbx_seq_one_letter_code
_entity_poly.pdbx_strand_id
1 'polypeptide(L)'
;MKKAVFLDRDGTLNIDHGYVHKIDDFQFIEGSIDALKALKEMGYLLVLVTNQSGIARGYFSEDQFLQLTEWMDWSLADRGVDLDGIYYCPHHPEGKGEYKEDCACRKPKSGMLLEAIQALKIDPAQSLSLIH
;
A
#
# COMPACT_ATOMS: atom_id res chain seq x y z
N MET A 1 15.67 16.59 -1.80
CA MET A 1 14.47 15.82 -1.39
C MET A 1 13.81 15.21 -2.62
N LYS A 2 13.16 14.07 -2.46
CA LYS A 2 12.59 13.32 -3.56
C LYS A 2 11.08 13.53 -3.62
N LYS A 3 10.51 13.51 -4.82
CA LYS A 3 9.06 13.53 -5.03
C LYS A 3 8.52 12.11 -5.12
N ALA A 4 7.34 11.87 -4.57
CA ALA A 4 6.73 10.55 -4.49
C ALA A 4 5.25 10.58 -4.88
N VAL A 5 4.74 9.42 -5.30
CA VAL A 5 3.31 9.16 -5.41
C VAL A 5 2.95 8.18 -4.30
N PHE A 6 2.00 8.56 -3.47
CA PHE A 6 1.45 7.70 -2.44
C PHE A 6 0.23 6.99 -2.99
N LEU A 7 0.25 5.67 -2.97
CA LEU A 7 -0.76 4.82 -3.58
C LEU A 7 -1.48 3.97 -2.54
N ASP A 8 -2.80 3.87 -2.66
CA ASP A 8 -3.54 2.83 -1.98
C ASP A 8 -3.39 1.52 -2.77
N ARG A 9 -3.61 0.38 -2.14
CA ARG A 9 -3.59 -0.91 -2.82
C ARG A 9 -4.95 -1.23 -3.43
N ASP A 10 -5.92 -1.51 -2.57
CA ASP A 10 -7.26 -1.95 -2.99
C ASP A 10 -8.03 -0.79 -3.63
N GLY A 11 -8.50 -0.99 -4.85
CA GLY A 11 -9.21 0.01 -5.62
C GLY A 11 -8.31 0.95 -6.42
N THR A 12 -6.99 0.88 -6.25
CA THR A 12 -6.02 1.68 -7.02
C THR A 12 -5.08 0.77 -7.81
N LEU A 13 -4.41 -0.15 -7.15
CA LEU A 13 -3.49 -1.10 -7.76
C LEU A 13 -4.20 -2.37 -8.20
N ASN A 14 -5.10 -2.87 -7.37
CA ASN A 14 -5.88 -4.08 -7.64
C ASN A 14 -7.37 -3.82 -7.47
N ILE A 15 -8.16 -4.65 -8.14
CA ILE A 15 -9.62 -4.63 -7.99
C ILE A 15 -9.98 -5.02 -6.56
N ASP A 16 -10.82 -4.21 -5.92
CA ASP A 16 -11.24 -4.43 -4.54
C ASP A 16 -12.47 -5.35 -4.51
N HIS A 17 -12.24 -6.62 -4.21
CA HIS A 17 -13.30 -7.63 -4.02
C HIS A 17 -13.74 -7.74 -2.55
N GLY A 18 -13.23 -6.87 -1.67
CA GLY A 18 -13.44 -6.97 -0.22
C GLY A 18 -12.40 -7.88 0.44
N TYR A 19 -11.50 -7.30 1.23
CA TYR A 19 -10.48 -8.02 2.00
C TYR A 19 -9.64 -9.01 1.17
N VAL A 20 -9.18 -8.58 -0.01
CA VAL A 20 -8.34 -9.40 -0.89
C VAL A 20 -7.06 -9.81 -0.16
N HIS A 21 -6.81 -11.11 -0.02
CA HIS A 21 -5.65 -11.65 0.69
C HIS A 21 -5.04 -12.90 0.05
N LYS A 22 -5.66 -13.42 -1.02
CA LYS A 22 -5.15 -14.60 -1.75
C LYS A 22 -4.63 -14.17 -3.11
N ILE A 23 -3.57 -14.82 -3.56
CA ILE A 23 -2.99 -14.56 -4.89
C ILE A 23 -4.03 -14.77 -5.99
N ASP A 24 -4.84 -15.83 -5.90
CA ASP A 24 -5.85 -16.14 -6.89
C ASP A 24 -6.95 -15.07 -7.02
N ASP A 25 -7.15 -14.29 -5.95
CA ASP A 25 -8.15 -13.22 -5.92
C ASP A 25 -7.56 -11.85 -6.24
N PHE A 26 -6.24 -11.77 -6.41
CA PHE A 26 -5.57 -10.51 -6.67
C PHE A 26 -5.52 -10.23 -8.17
N GLN A 27 -6.20 -9.18 -8.58
CA GLN A 27 -6.28 -8.80 -9.99
C GLN A 27 -5.86 -7.34 -10.14
N PHE A 28 -4.80 -7.09 -10.88
CA PHE A 28 -4.36 -5.74 -11.18
C PHE A 28 -5.42 -4.99 -11.98
N ILE A 29 -5.62 -3.72 -11.64
CA ILE A 29 -6.51 -2.85 -12.42
C ILE A 29 -5.85 -2.59 -13.77
N GLU A 30 -6.61 -2.72 -14.84
CA GLU A 30 -6.12 -2.47 -16.19
C GLU A 30 -5.53 -1.07 -16.30
N GLY A 31 -4.34 -0.97 -16.86
CA GLY A 31 -3.61 0.28 -17.00
C GLY A 31 -2.83 0.73 -15.77
N SER A 32 -3.02 0.08 -14.62
CA SER A 32 -2.32 0.50 -13.38
C SER A 32 -0.80 0.36 -13.51
N ILE A 33 -0.33 -0.75 -14.06
CA ILE A 33 1.11 -1.01 -14.21
C ILE A 33 1.75 -0.01 -15.16
N ASP A 34 1.10 0.29 -16.29
CA ASP A 34 1.59 1.28 -17.26
C ASP A 34 1.63 2.68 -16.65
N ALA A 35 0.61 3.02 -15.85
CA ALA A 35 0.58 4.30 -15.14
C ALA A 35 1.73 4.42 -14.13
N LEU A 36 2.02 3.34 -13.39
CA LEU A 36 3.13 3.33 -12.44
C LEU A 36 4.48 3.47 -13.14
N LYS A 37 4.66 2.81 -14.29
CA LYS A 37 5.87 2.98 -15.11
C LYS A 37 6.06 4.43 -15.54
N ALA A 38 5.00 5.06 -16.01
CA ALA A 38 5.04 6.47 -16.46
C ALA A 38 5.43 7.39 -15.30
N LEU A 39 4.86 7.19 -14.11
CA LEU A 39 5.19 7.98 -12.93
C LEU A 39 6.66 7.78 -12.53
N LYS A 40 7.17 6.56 -12.62
CA LYS A 40 8.57 6.26 -12.32
C LYS A 40 9.49 6.98 -13.31
N GLU A 41 9.17 6.97 -14.60
CA GLU A 41 9.91 7.66 -15.64
C GLU A 41 9.91 9.18 -15.44
N MET A 42 8.86 9.72 -14.83
CA MET A 42 8.76 11.14 -14.47
C MET A 42 9.58 11.48 -13.21
N GLY A 43 10.24 10.51 -12.62
CA GLY A 43 11.11 10.72 -11.46
C GLY A 43 10.43 10.57 -10.10
N TYR A 44 9.21 10.06 -10.03
CA TYR A 44 8.52 9.83 -8.77
C TYR A 44 8.96 8.52 -8.11
N LEU A 45 9.12 8.56 -6.79
CA LEU A 45 9.12 7.34 -5.99
C LEU A 45 7.69 6.81 -5.90
N LEU A 46 7.55 5.50 -5.85
CA LEU A 46 6.25 4.84 -5.71
C LEU A 46 6.16 4.26 -4.30
N VAL A 47 5.23 4.78 -3.50
CA VAL A 47 5.06 4.39 -2.11
C VAL A 47 3.64 3.88 -1.89
N LEU A 48 3.53 2.61 -1.53
CA LEU A 48 2.24 2.00 -1.21
C LEU A 48 1.91 2.24 0.25
N VAL A 49 0.72 2.77 0.53
CA VAL A 49 0.21 2.97 1.90
C VAL A 49 -1.20 2.42 1.96
N THR A 50 -1.41 1.39 2.78
CA THR A 50 -2.67 0.66 2.77
C THR A 50 -3.15 0.29 4.17
N ASN A 51 -4.45 0.50 4.43
CA ASN A 51 -5.11 -0.07 5.60
C ASN A 51 -5.48 -1.52 5.30
N GLN A 52 -5.12 -2.43 6.21
CA GLN A 52 -5.44 -3.85 6.09
C GLN A 52 -6.18 -4.32 7.34
N SER A 53 -7.34 -3.74 7.57
CA SER A 53 -8.16 -4.02 8.75
C SER A 53 -8.68 -5.46 8.82
N GLY A 54 -8.66 -6.18 7.71
CA GLY A 54 -8.99 -7.61 7.68
C GLY A 54 -8.10 -8.45 8.60
N ILE A 55 -6.87 -8.02 8.83
CA ILE A 55 -5.96 -8.66 9.79
C ILE A 55 -6.53 -8.52 11.20
N ALA A 56 -6.89 -7.29 11.59
CA ALA A 56 -7.47 -7.01 12.90
C ALA A 56 -8.81 -7.72 13.11
N ARG A 57 -9.59 -7.87 12.05
CA ARG A 57 -10.91 -8.52 12.09
C ARG A 57 -10.82 -10.04 12.05
N GLY A 58 -9.63 -10.61 11.85
CA GLY A 58 -9.42 -12.05 11.81
C GLY A 58 -9.80 -12.73 10.50
N TYR A 59 -9.96 -12.00 9.42
CA TYR A 59 -10.32 -12.55 8.11
C TYR A 59 -9.12 -13.21 7.43
N PHE A 60 -7.92 -12.73 7.73
CA PHE A 60 -6.66 -13.32 7.26
C PHE A 60 -5.54 -12.91 8.22
N SER A 61 -4.45 -13.65 8.20
CA SER A 61 -3.31 -13.38 9.07
C SER A 61 -2.38 -12.33 8.46
N GLU A 62 -1.54 -11.73 9.31
CA GLU A 62 -0.47 -10.84 8.84
C GLU A 62 0.50 -11.59 7.93
N ASP A 63 0.81 -12.87 8.22
CA ASP A 63 1.66 -13.70 7.37
C ASP A 63 1.05 -13.89 5.97
N GLN A 64 -0.25 -14.11 5.88
CA GLN A 64 -0.95 -14.20 4.59
C GLN A 64 -0.85 -12.90 3.81
N PHE A 65 -1.01 -11.78 4.49
CA PHE A 65 -0.85 -10.46 3.89
C PHE A 65 0.58 -10.25 3.37
N LEU A 66 1.58 -10.61 4.16
CA LEU A 66 2.99 -10.44 3.76
C LEU A 66 3.36 -11.34 2.58
N GLN A 67 2.83 -12.56 2.52
CA GLN A 67 3.04 -13.46 1.38
C GLN A 67 2.42 -12.89 0.09
N LEU A 68 1.21 -12.36 0.18
CA LEU A 68 0.57 -11.71 -0.97
C LEU A 68 1.36 -10.48 -1.41
N THR A 69 1.83 -9.69 -0.46
CA THR A 69 2.61 -8.47 -0.72
C THR A 69 3.92 -8.81 -1.41
N GLU A 70 4.62 -9.85 -0.98
CA GLU A 70 5.85 -10.30 -1.61
C GLU A 70 5.60 -10.74 -3.06
N TRP A 71 4.55 -11.51 -3.30
CA TRP A 71 4.16 -11.92 -4.64
C TRP A 71 3.80 -10.72 -5.53
N MET A 72 3.05 -9.76 -4.98
CA MET A 72 2.67 -8.53 -5.67
C MET A 72 3.89 -7.71 -6.08
N ASP A 73 4.79 -7.48 -5.15
CA ASP A 73 6.02 -6.71 -5.38
C ASP A 73 6.88 -7.38 -6.44
N TRP A 74 7.04 -8.69 -6.34
CA TRP A 74 7.78 -9.47 -7.32
C TRP A 74 7.13 -9.42 -8.71
N SER A 75 5.80 -9.52 -8.78
CA SER A 75 5.05 -9.43 -10.03
C SER A 75 5.20 -8.05 -10.69
N LEU A 76 5.22 -6.98 -9.90
CA LEU A 76 5.46 -5.62 -10.40
C LEU A 76 6.90 -5.48 -10.91
N ALA A 77 7.88 -5.96 -10.16
CA ALA A 77 9.29 -5.91 -10.55
C ALA A 77 9.53 -6.64 -11.86
N ASP A 78 8.90 -7.79 -12.05
CA ASP A 78 8.98 -8.57 -13.29
C ASP A 78 8.42 -7.80 -14.50
N ARG A 79 7.53 -6.85 -14.25
CA ARG A 79 6.95 -5.98 -15.28
C ARG A 79 7.62 -4.60 -15.34
N GLY A 80 8.75 -4.44 -14.68
CA GLY A 80 9.55 -3.21 -14.73
C GLY A 80 9.09 -2.12 -13.77
N VAL A 81 8.35 -2.45 -12.72
CA VAL A 81 7.90 -1.51 -11.70
C VAL A 81 8.45 -1.91 -10.35
N ASP A 82 9.30 -1.05 -9.77
CA ASP A 82 9.82 -1.22 -8.42
C ASP A 82 9.12 -0.27 -7.47
N LEU A 83 8.51 -0.79 -6.40
CA LEU A 83 7.98 0.01 -5.32
C LEU A 83 9.13 0.43 -4.40
N ASP A 84 9.16 1.71 -4.05
CA ASP A 84 10.22 2.27 -3.20
C ASP A 84 9.93 2.11 -1.72
N GLY A 85 8.66 1.89 -1.38
CA GLY A 85 8.25 1.63 -0.01
C GLY A 85 6.85 1.03 0.04
N ILE A 86 6.63 0.18 1.03
CA ILE A 86 5.33 -0.44 1.29
C ILE A 86 5.06 -0.28 2.78
N TYR A 87 3.98 0.44 3.10
CA TYR A 87 3.55 0.69 4.49
C TYR A 87 2.11 0.22 4.65
N TYR A 88 1.85 -0.51 5.69
CA TYR A 88 0.51 -1.02 5.96
C TYR A 88 0.13 -0.85 7.43
N CYS A 89 -1.16 -0.75 7.68
CA CYS A 89 -1.70 -0.70 9.03
C CYS A 89 -2.65 -1.87 9.23
N PRO A 90 -2.30 -2.83 10.12
CA PRO A 90 -3.15 -3.99 10.38
C PRO A 90 -4.21 -3.73 11.45
N HIS A 91 -4.16 -2.57 12.11
CA HIS A 91 -4.97 -2.28 13.28
C HIS A 91 -6.37 -1.77 12.93
N HIS A 92 -7.32 -1.99 13.82
CA HIS A 92 -8.65 -1.41 13.74
C HIS A 92 -9.25 -1.30 15.15
N PRO A 93 -9.98 -0.22 15.49
CA PRO A 93 -10.59 -0.06 16.81
C PRO A 93 -11.56 -1.18 17.18
N GLU A 94 -12.21 -1.79 16.18
CA GLU A 94 -13.15 -2.90 16.33
C GLU A 94 -12.53 -4.26 16.06
N GLY A 95 -11.19 -4.33 16.00
CA GLY A 95 -10.46 -5.55 15.73
C GLY A 95 -10.40 -6.50 16.93
N LYS A 96 -9.58 -7.55 16.78
CA LYS A 96 -9.41 -8.61 17.76
C LYS A 96 -7.97 -8.69 18.24
N GLY A 97 -7.77 -9.04 19.51
CA GLY A 97 -6.47 -9.31 20.08
C GLY A 97 -5.54 -8.10 20.02
N GLU A 98 -4.29 -8.35 19.68
CA GLU A 98 -3.24 -7.33 19.61
C GLU A 98 -3.47 -6.28 18.51
N TYR A 99 -4.31 -6.58 17.51
CA TYR A 99 -4.63 -5.67 16.44
C TYR A 99 -5.81 -4.74 16.74
N LYS A 100 -6.45 -4.91 17.89
CA LYS A 100 -7.54 -4.03 18.32
C LYS A 100 -6.95 -2.73 18.86
N GLU A 101 -6.76 -1.78 17.96
CA GLU A 101 -6.12 -0.51 18.29
C GLU A 101 -6.57 0.58 17.33
N ASP A 102 -6.76 1.79 17.86
CA ASP A 102 -6.93 3.00 17.05
C ASP A 102 -5.55 3.58 16.77
N CYS A 103 -4.83 2.95 15.85
CA CYS A 103 -3.44 3.26 15.55
C CYS A 103 -3.29 4.58 14.80
N ALA A 104 -2.23 5.34 15.11
CA ALA A 104 -1.87 6.55 14.37
C ALA A 104 -1.49 6.25 12.91
N CYS A 105 -1.12 5.02 12.57
CA CYS A 105 -0.79 4.60 11.21
C CYS A 105 -2.02 4.44 10.32
N ARG A 106 -3.21 4.20 10.92
CA ARG A 106 -4.43 3.91 10.15
C ARG A 106 -4.95 5.16 9.45
N LYS A 107 -5.15 5.09 8.13
CA LYS A 107 -5.80 6.17 7.40
C LYS A 107 -7.24 6.42 7.93
N PRO A 108 -7.73 7.64 8.02
CA PRO A 108 -7.15 8.89 7.47
C PRO A 108 -6.06 9.54 8.31
N LYS A 109 -5.58 8.92 9.37
CA LYS A 109 -4.45 9.43 10.13
C LYS A 109 -3.16 9.35 9.31
N SER A 110 -2.23 10.25 9.56
CA SER A 110 -1.07 10.47 8.71
C SER A 110 0.18 9.67 9.09
N GLY A 111 0.08 8.73 10.05
CA GLY A 111 1.25 8.02 10.57
C GLY A 111 2.10 7.32 9.50
N MET A 112 1.47 6.59 8.57
CA MET A 112 2.19 5.90 7.50
C MET A 112 2.84 6.88 6.52
N LEU A 113 2.15 7.98 6.19
CA LEU A 113 2.69 9.01 5.29
C LEU A 113 3.90 9.68 5.90
N LEU A 114 3.81 10.05 7.17
CA LEU A 114 4.91 10.70 7.89
C LEU A 114 6.12 9.77 8.01
N GLU A 115 5.89 8.50 8.30
CA GLU A 115 6.95 7.50 8.36
C GLU A 115 7.67 7.38 7.01
N ALA A 116 6.92 7.27 5.90
CA ALA A 116 7.48 7.19 4.56
C ALA A 116 8.26 8.44 4.18
N ILE A 117 7.71 9.62 4.45
CA ILE A 117 8.35 10.90 4.17
C ILE A 117 9.71 10.98 4.88
N GLN A 118 9.75 10.59 6.14
CA GLN A 118 10.98 10.62 6.92
C GLN A 118 11.99 9.58 6.45
N ALA A 119 11.55 8.33 6.25
CA ALA A 119 12.42 7.21 5.87
C ALA A 119 13.04 7.38 4.48
N LEU A 120 12.27 7.89 3.52
CA LEU A 120 12.66 8.00 2.12
C LEU A 120 13.10 9.42 1.72
N LYS A 121 13.10 10.35 2.64
CA LYS A 121 13.47 11.76 2.41
C LYS A 121 12.64 12.40 1.31
N ILE A 122 11.33 12.24 1.41
CA ILE A 122 10.36 12.72 0.43
C ILE A 122 10.04 14.19 0.68
N ASP A 123 9.85 14.94 -0.40
CA ASP A 123 9.32 16.31 -0.36
C ASP A 123 7.79 16.25 -0.53
N PRO A 124 7.01 16.45 0.55
CA PRO A 124 5.56 16.36 0.46
C PRO A 124 4.93 17.43 -0.45
N ALA A 125 5.59 18.58 -0.61
CA ALA A 125 5.08 19.65 -1.45
C ALA A 125 5.13 19.31 -2.95
N GLN A 126 6.02 18.39 -3.35
CA GLN A 126 6.15 17.95 -4.75
C GLN A 126 5.54 16.58 -5.00
N SER A 127 4.83 16.04 -4.03
CA SER A 127 4.31 14.66 -4.10
C SER A 127 2.83 14.64 -4.42
N LEU A 128 2.38 13.51 -4.97
CA LEU A 128 0.99 13.24 -5.33
C LEU A 128 0.43 12.15 -4.40
N SER A 129 -0.88 12.18 -4.21
CA SER A 129 -1.55 11.16 -3.40
C SER A 129 -2.75 10.59 -4.16
N LEU A 130 -2.80 9.26 -4.28
CA LEU A 130 -3.91 8.48 -4.85
C LEU A 130 -4.49 7.59 -3.74
N ILE A 131 -4.75 8.18 -2.59
CA ILE A 131 -5.28 7.51 -1.40
C ILE A 131 -6.74 7.89 -1.21
N HIS A 132 -7.58 6.90 -0.94
CA HIS A 132 -9.00 7.08 -0.65
C HIS A 132 -9.25 7.27 0.84
#